data_d921ba5ab5c905d5f6778668bc1c630e
#
_entry.id   d921ba5ab5c905d5f6778668bc1c630e
#
_cell.length_a   1.000
_cell.length_b   1.000
_cell.length_c   1.000
_cell.angle_alpha   90.00
_cell.angle_beta   90.00
_cell.angle_gamma   90.00
#
_symmetry.space_group_name_H-M   'P 1'
#
loop_
_entity.id
_entity.type
_entity.pdbx_description
1 polymer ?
#
loop_
_entity_poly.entity_id
_entity_poly.type
_entity_poly.pdbx_seq_one_letter_code
_entity_poly.pdbx_strand_id
1 'polypeptide(L)'
;MRIAIRHLEAYNRLATNGARQAARALSQMIGIRMTHDVTDVSLITNDALSDVFGGHRHVAVQVGLCGGLSGETVLIFDPDSVGRLRKRLRSTGGRSSLAGGPLAELGNIMIGGFIDGWANHIDAQIDMTPPTYIEATGTRVLPKITRQDAAETGVFLFKSELTATDRELTVPIYLIPEYSEFVDLLEARSDWLSVPAEKLLVFDGFAARSAERASRQIAQLTGLATDVSVSQLRFTSFSNIAAHVGDDGYVSTIFELNGAPSGFFVALFGERSADRIASAMLPAGTDLGDEMADGAITELGNIITSGFIDGWANTLGSSIEHTPPELMRDSGQNIVRAVQRRISGEQEYAFTIDTTIELDDREAEVRLYVLPKTAELTEALNALPAPRP
;
A
#
# COMPACT_ATOMS: atom_id res chain seq x y z
N MET A 1 -15.31 -7.15 -16.83
CA MET A 1 -14.39 -8.22 -16.45
C MET A 1 -14.38 -8.38 -14.94
N ARG A 2 -14.29 -9.62 -14.40
CA ARG A 2 -14.50 -9.90 -12.98
C ARG A 2 -13.26 -10.55 -12.35
N ILE A 3 -12.88 -10.07 -11.19
CA ILE A 3 -11.71 -10.54 -10.44
C ILE A 3 -12.21 -11.36 -9.25
N ALA A 4 -11.77 -12.61 -9.14
CA ALA A 4 -12.09 -13.46 -8.01
C ALA A 4 -11.17 -13.16 -6.82
N ILE A 5 -11.74 -12.93 -5.66
CA ILE A 5 -10.99 -12.53 -4.45
C ILE A 5 -9.97 -13.59 -4.05
N ARG A 6 -10.31 -14.88 -4.12
CA ARG A 6 -9.36 -15.97 -3.80
C ARG A 6 -8.10 -15.97 -4.69
N HIS A 7 -8.21 -15.48 -5.93
CA HIS A 7 -7.05 -15.37 -6.81
C HIS A 7 -6.14 -14.21 -6.37
N LEU A 8 -6.71 -13.08 -5.95
CA LEU A 8 -5.92 -12.01 -5.34
C LEU A 8 -5.17 -12.49 -4.09
N GLU A 9 -5.80 -13.32 -3.24
CA GLU A 9 -5.15 -13.94 -2.08
C GLU A 9 -3.98 -14.85 -2.51
N ALA A 10 -4.20 -15.71 -3.49
CA ALA A 10 -3.17 -16.62 -4.01
C ALA A 10 -1.98 -15.82 -4.55
N TYR A 11 -2.22 -14.81 -5.40
CA TYR A 11 -1.15 -14.00 -5.98
C TYR A 11 -0.45 -13.09 -4.98
N ASN A 12 -1.16 -12.54 -3.99
CA ASN A 12 -0.52 -11.81 -2.89
C ASN A 12 0.43 -12.74 -2.12
N ARG A 13 0.01 -13.97 -1.84
CA ARG A 13 0.83 -14.99 -1.17
C ARG A 13 2.07 -15.37 -1.98
N LEU A 14 1.93 -15.43 -3.31
CA LEU A 14 3.05 -15.66 -4.23
C LEU A 14 4.05 -14.52 -4.22
N ALA A 15 3.58 -13.29 -4.34
CA ALA A 15 4.43 -12.11 -4.28
C ALA A 15 5.18 -12.05 -2.95
N THR A 16 4.51 -12.38 -1.84
CA THR A 16 5.13 -12.52 -0.51
C THR A 16 6.25 -13.57 -0.48
N ASN A 17 6.04 -14.74 -1.09
CA ASN A 17 7.05 -15.78 -1.16
C ASN A 17 8.23 -15.37 -2.05
N GLY A 18 7.96 -14.76 -3.19
CA GLY A 18 8.98 -14.20 -4.08
C GLY A 18 9.83 -13.12 -3.39
N ALA A 19 9.18 -12.20 -2.67
CA ALA A 19 9.87 -11.17 -1.90
C ALA A 19 10.80 -11.75 -0.83
N ARG A 20 10.40 -12.83 -0.14
CA ARG A 20 11.28 -13.53 0.81
C ARG A 20 12.51 -14.12 0.12
N GLN A 21 12.37 -14.65 -1.09
CA GLN A 21 13.51 -15.18 -1.86
C GLN A 21 14.44 -14.06 -2.29
N ALA A 22 13.88 -12.95 -2.81
CA ALA A 22 14.66 -11.76 -3.16
C ALA A 22 15.41 -11.18 -1.94
N ALA A 23 14.77 -11.12 -0.77
CA ALA A 23 15.42 -10.68 0.49
C ALA A 23 16.60 -11.56 0.88
N ARG A 24 16.47 -12.90 0.73
CA ARG A 24 17.57 -13.84 0.98
C ARG A 24 18.73 -13.62 0.00
N ALA A 25 18.43 -13.47 -1.29
CA ALA A 25 19.43 -13.22 -2.32
C ALA A 25 20.19 -11.93 -2.06
N LEU A 26 19.47 -10.86 -1.75
CA LEU A 26 20.08 -9.55 -1.40
C LEU A 26 20.95 -9.68 -0.15
N SER A 27 20.45 -10.36 0.91
CA SER A 27 21.22 -10.59 2.15
C SER A 27 22.56 -11.27 1.89
N GLN A 28 22.60 -12.29 1.02
CA GLN A 28 23.81 -13.01 0.67
C GLN A 28 24.81 -12.13 -0.09
N MET A 29 24.31 -11.25 -0.97
CA MET A 29 25.17 -10.39 -1.79
C MET A 29 25.78 -9.23 -1.01
N ILE A 30 25.04 -8.60 -0.12
CA ILE A 30 25.50 -7.40 0.59
C ILE A 30 26.02 -7.69 2.01
N GLY A 31 25.84 -8.93 2.51
CA GLY A 31 26.28 -9.31 3.84
C GLY A 31 25.47 -8.70 4.99
N ILE A 32 24.25 -8.17 4.71
CA ILE A 32 23.32 -7.65 5.70
C ILE A 32 22.05 -8.47 5.65
N ARG A 33 21.50 -8.77 6.81
CA ARG A 33 20.20 -9.45 6.88
C ARG A 33 19.10 -8.52 6.38
N MET A 34 18.44 -8.94 5.31
CA MET A 34 17.23 -8.31 4.78
C MET A 34 16.00 -9.08 5.21
N THR A 35 14.95 -8.36 5.54
CA THR A 35 13.62 -8.90 5.81
C THR A 35 12.67 -8.47 4.70
N HIS A 36 11.63 -9.22 4.52
CA HIS A 36 10.47 -8.83 3.73
C HIS A 36 9.42 -8.26 4.68
N ASP A 37 9.00 -7.04 4.44
CA ASP A 37 8.11 -6.34 5.37
C ASP A 37 6.65 -6.29 4.88
N VAL A 38 6.43 -5.92 3.61
CA VAL A 38 5.08 -5.71 3.08
C VAL A 38 4.95 -6.29 1.68
N THR A 39 3.81 -6.91 1.39
CA THR A 39 3.36 -7.20 0.02
C THR A 39 1.89 -6.82 -0.10
N ASP A 40 1.58 -5.97 -1.03
CA ASP A 40 0.21 -5.59 -1.37
C ASP A 40 -0.06 -5.68 -2.87
N VAL A 41 -1.34 -5.75 -3.23
CA VAL A 41 -1.83 -5.72 -4.60
C VAL A 41 -2.78 -4.55 -4.72
N SER A 42 -2.48 -3.66 -5.66
CA SER A 42 -3.33 -2.52 -5.99
C SER A 42 -3.73 -2.55 -7.46
N LEU A 43 -4.92 -2.11 -7.77
CA LEU A 43 -5.34 -1.76 -9.12
C LEU A 43 -5.47 -0.24 -9.16
N ILE A 44 -4.56 0.42 -9.86
CA ILE A 44 -4.38 1.86 -9.79
C ILE A 44 -4.47 2.53 -11.16
N THR A 45 -4.88 3.79 -11.17
CA THR A 45 -4.89 4.64 -12.36
C THR A 45 -3.53 5.29 -12.61
N ASN A 46 -3.39 5.96 -13.75
CA ASN A 46 -2.16 6.69 -14.07
C ASN A 46 -1.86 7.83 -13.08
N ASP A 47 -2.89 8.50 -12.55
CA ASP A 47 -2.74 9.55 -11.56
C ASP A 47 -2.19 8.96 -10.24
N ALA A 48 -2.77 7.85 -9.78
CA ALA A 48 -2.29 7.14 -8.60
C ALA A 48 -0.85 6.60 -8.77
N LEU A 49 -0.45 6.17 -9.98
CA LEU A 49 0.96 5.86 -10.28
C LEU A 49 1.87 7.06 -10.04
N SER A 50 1.42 8.26 -10.43
CA SER A 50 2.19 9.49 -10.24
C SER A 50 2.37 9.81 -8.75
N ASP A 51 1.38 9.55 -7.92
CA ASP A 51 1.44 9.74 -6.47
C ASP A 51 2.40 8.73 -5.82
N VAL A 52 2.34 7.45 -6.25
CA VAL A 52 3.24 6.39 -5.72
C VAL A 52 4.71 6.71 -5.96
N PHE A 53 5.05 7.27 -7.12
CA PHE A 53 6.45 7.54 -7.51
C PHE A 53 6.89 8.99 -7.27
N GLY A 54 5.95 9.89 -6.99
CA GLY A 54 6.21 11.29 -6.68
C GLY A 54 7.06 12.03 -7.70
N GLY A 55 7.50 13.22 -7.35
CA GLY A 55 8.40 14.06 -8.17
C GLY A 55 9.89 13.81 -7.94
N HIS A 56 10.27 12.81 -7.14
CA HIS A 56 11.65 12.56 -6.75
C HIS A 56 12.46 11.84 -7.83
N ARG A 57 13.78 11.94 -7.75
CA ARG A 57 14.69 11.18 -8.59
C ARG A 57 14.84 9.76 -8.02
N HIS A 58 14.68 8.77 -8.90
CA HIS A 58 14.85 7.36 -8.57
C HIS A 58 15.94 6.72 -9.43
N VAL A 59 16.56 5.70 -8.87
CA VAL A 59 17.39 4.74 -9.59
C VAL A 59 16.62 3.43 -9.65
N ALA A 60 16.48 2.85 -10.83
CA ALA A 60 15.74 1.62 -11.02
C ALA A 60 16.53 0.58 -11.80
N VAL A 61 16.23 -0.69 -11.53
CA VAL A 61 16.59 -1.82 -12.37
C VAL A 61 15.29 -2.47 -12.85
N GLN A 62 15.09 -2.49 -14.16
CA GLN A 62 13.92 -3.07 -14.82
C GLN A 62 14.29 -4.38 -15.50
N VAL A 63 13.36 -5.34 -15.45
CA VAL A 63 13.44 -6.62 -16.16
C VAL A 63 12.07 -6.90 -16.75
N GLY A 64 12.00 -7.05 -18.07
CA GLY A 64 10.78 -7.49 -18.75
C GLY A 64 10.56 -8.98 -18.55
N LEU A 65 9.30 -9.38 -18.49
CA LEU A 65 8.83 -10.76 -18.35
C LEU A 65 8.11 -11.18 -19.62
N CYS A 66 8.26 -12.45 -20.00
CA CYS A 66 7.53 -13.05 -21.11
C CYS A 66 7.33 -14.56 -20.88
N GLY A 67 6.38 -15.15 -21.61
CA GLY A 67 6.03 -16.57 -21.47
C GLY A 67 4.74 -16.77 -20.68
N GLY A 68 4.75 -17.51 -19.59
CA GLY A 68 3.55 -17.79 -18.79
C GLY A 68 2.98 -16.60 -18.03
N LEU A 69 3.75 -15.52 -17.88
CA LEU A 69 3.33 -14.23 -17.39
C LEU A 69 4.16 -13.16 -18.11
N SER A 70 3.50 -12.27 -18.84
CA SER A 70 4.13 -11.09 -19.41
C SER A 70 3.99 -9.88 -18.50
N GLY A 71 4.91 -8.92 -18.63
CA GLY A 71 4.90 -7.72 -17.81
C GLY A 71 6.30 -7.20 -17.49
N GLU A 72 6.40 -6.43 -16.44
CA GLU A 72 7.64 -5.81 -16.01
C GLU A 72 7.85 -5.95 -14.51
N THR A 73 9.08 -6.18 -14.10
CA THR A 73 9.48 -6.09 -12.69
C THR A 73 10.48 -4.97 -12.52
N VAL A 74 10.27 -4.13 -11.53
CA VAL A 74 11.08 -2.93 -11.27
C VAL A 74 11.53 -2.92 -9.82
N LEU A 75 12.85 -2.84 -9.62
CA LEU A 75 13.46 -2.52 -8.32
C LEU A 75 13.74 -1.03 -8.29
N ILE A 76 13.36 -0.37 -7.21
CA ILE A 76 13.60 1.07 -7.06
C ILE A 76 14.51 1.31 -5.87
N PHE A 77 15.47 2.19 -6.07
CA PHE A 77 16.42 2.60 -5.04
C PHE A 77 16.35 4.12 -4.89
N ASP A 78 16.33 4.60 -3.67
CA ASP A 78 16.59 5.99 -3.43
C ASP A 78 18.08 6.32 -3.74
N PRO A 79 18.41 7.54 -4.18
CA PRO A 79 19.77 7.89 -4.58
C PRO A 79 20.82 7.71 -3.48
N ASP A 80 20.46 7.90 -2.21
CA ASP A 80 21.37 7.77 -1.07
C ASP A 80 21.68 6.29 -0.79
N SER A 81 20.70 5.43 -0.91
CA SER A 81 20.84 3.97 -0.81
C SER A 81 21.75 3.41 -1.89
N VAL A 82 21.71 3.96 -3.12
CA VAL A 82 22.58 3.55 -4.22
C VAL A 82 24.07 3.69 -3.87
N GLY A 83 24.44 4.80 -3.25
CA GLY A 83 25.83 5.04 -2.81
C GLY A 83 26.31 3.98 -1.81
N ARG A 84 25.49 3.67 -0.83
CA ARG A 84 25.74 2.65 0.20
C ARG A 84 25.85 1.26 -0.41
N LEU A 85 24.92 0.87 -1.28
CA LEU A 85 24.91 -0.41 -1.98
C LEU A 85 26.14 -0.59 -2.86
N ARG A 86 26.49 0.39 -3.68
CA ARG A 86 27.69 0.35 -4.54
C ARG A 86 28.97 0.15 -3.75
N LYS A 87 29.12 0.82 -2.61
CA LYS A 87 30.26 0.66 -1.72
C LYS A 87 30.35 -0.77 -1.17
N ARG A 88 29.23 -1.34 -0.74
CA ARG A 88 29.16 -2.70 -0.18
C ARG A 88 29.41 -3.77 -1.25
N LEU A 89 28.77 -3.66 -2.42
CA LEU A 89 28.97 -4.60 -3.53
C LEU A 89 30.43 -4.63 -4.02
N ARG A 90 31.13 -3.50 -3.99
CA ARG A 90 32.57 -3.47 -4.31
C ARG A 90 33.43 -4.19 -3.26
N SER A 91 33.07 -4.10 -2.00
CA SER A 91 33.80 -4.77 -0.91
C SER A 91 33.65 -6.28 -0.91
N THR A 92 32.57 -6.83 -1.49
CA THR A 92 32.33 -8.26 -1.65
C THR A 92 32.93 -8.88 -2.91
N GLY A 93 33.68 -8.10 -3.68
CA GLY A 93 34.44 -8.61 -4.83
C GLY A 93 33.67 -8.77 -6.13
N GLY A 94 32.44 -8.23 -6.21
CA GLY A 94 31.59 -8.30 -7.40
C GLY A 94 32.20 -7.54 -8.59
N ARG A 95 32.64 -8.28 -9.62
CA ARG A 95 32.97 -7.74 -10.96
C ARG A 95 31.77 -8.01 -11.85
N SER A 96 30.96 -6.98 -12.13
CA SER A 96 29.82 -7.10 -13.03
C SER A 96 30.24 -6.84 -14.47
N SER A 97 29.79 -7.71 -15.37
CA SER A 97 29.90 -7.55 -16.82
C SER A 97 28.69 -6.87 -17.45
N LEU A 98 27.63 -6.61 -16.66
CA LEU A 98 26.38 -6.03 -17.16
C LEU A 98 26.46 -4.52 -17.33
N ALA A 99 25.77 -4.01 -18.35
CA ALA A 99 25.52 -2.58 -18.49
C ALA A 99 24.70 -2.12 -17.26
N GLY A 100 25.18 -1.09 -16.54
CA GLY A 100 24.62 -0.68 -15.24
C GLY A 100 25.39 -1.23 -14.02
N GLY A 101 26.39 -2.11 -14.25
CA GLY A 101 27.32 -2.57 -13.22
C GLY A 101 26.70 -3.44 -12.12
N PRO A 102 27.26 -3.41 -10.90
CA PRO A 102 26.84 -4.30 -9.81
C PRO A 102 25.37 -4.17 -9.40
N LEU A 103 24.73 -3.02 -9.61
CA LEU A 103 23.29 -2.85 -9.31
C LEU A 103 22.40 -3.58 -10.30
N ALA A 104 22.77 -3.62 -11.59
CA ALA A 104 22.02 -4.40 -12.58
C ALA A 104 22.12 -5.89 -12.30
N GLU A 105 23.29 -6.39 -11.90
CA GLU A 105 23.49 -7.77 -11.49
C GLU A 105 22.70 -8.11 -10.24
N LEU A 106 22.74 -7.24 -9.23
CA LEU A 106 21.93 -7.35 -8.02
C LEU A 106 20.43 -7.45 -8.36
N GLY A 107 19.95 -6.53 -9.21
CA GLY A 107 18.56 -6.51 -9.65
C GLY A 107 18.15 -7.78 -10.36
N ASN A 108 18.99 -8.30 -11.27
CA ASN A 108 18.72 -9.54 -11.99
C ASN A 108 18.56 -10.75 -11.04
N ILE A 109 19.43 -10.86 -10.04
CA ILE A 109 19.39 -11.95 -9.06
C ILE A 109 18.16 -11.82 -8.15
N MET A 110 17.84 -10.61 -7.69
CA MET A 110 16.68 -10.36 -6.85
C MET A 110 15.37 -10.63 -7.60
N ILE A 111 15.26 -10.13 -8.82
CA ILE A 111 14.07 -10.33 -9.66
C ILE A 111 13.93 -11.80 -10.04
N GLY A 112 15.03 -12.50 -10.37
CA GLY A 112 15.01 -13.92 -10.63
C GLY A 112 14.44 -14.70 -9.47
N GLY A 113 14.93 -14.48 -8.25
CA GLY A 113 14.38 -15.12 -7.06
C GLY A 113 12.91 -14.77 -6.79
N PHE A 114 12.49 -13.54 -7.11
CA PHE A 114 11.10 -13.12 -6.98
C PHE A 114 10.19 -13.85 -7.98
N ILE A 115 10.60 -13.95 -9.24
CA ILE A 115 9.81 -14.54 -10.33
C ILE A 115 9.79 -16.07 -10.28
N ASP A 116 10.84 -16.74 -9.78
CA ASP A 116 10.86 -18.20 -9.60
C ASP A 116 9.68 -18.70 -8.75
N GLY A 117 9.27 -17.92 -7.75
CA GLY A 117 8.08 -18.22 -6.95
C GLY A 117 6.79 -18.18 -7.78
N TRP A 118 6.67 -17.27 -8.72
CA TRP A 118 5.53 -17.15 -9.61
C TRP A 118 5.48 -18.27 -10.63
N ALA A 119 6.58 -18.52 -11.35
CA ALA A 119 6.69 -19.56 -12.36
C ALA A 119 6.28 -20.94 -11.83
N ASN A 120 6.75 -21.28 -10.63
CA ASN A 120 6.42 -22.54 -9.97
C ASN A 120 4.92 -22.68 -9.62
N HIS A 121 4.24 -21.58 -9.35
CA HIS A 121 2.82 -21.64 -8.97
C HIS A 121 1.88 -21.70 -10.16
N ILE A 122 2.14 -20.90 -11.18
CA ILE A 122 1.32 -20.92 -12.40
C ILE A 122 1.65 -22.12 -13.30
N ASP A 123 2.62 -22.97 -12.90
CA ASP A 123 3.11 -24.11 -13.67
C ASP A 123 3.48 -23.73 -15.10
N ALA A 124 4.16 -22.59 -15.25
CA ALA A 124 4.59 -22.06 -16.52
C ALA A 124 6.01 -21.49 -16.45
N GLN A 125 6.70 -21.54 -17.58
CA GLN A 125 7.99 -20.90 -17.71
C GLN A 125 7.81 -19.40 -17.88
N ILE A 126 8.49 -18.61 -17.07
CA ILE A 126 8.59 -17.15 -17.21
C ILE A 126 10.04 -16.83 -17.58
N ASP A 127 10.23 -16.25 -18.75
CA ASP A 127 11.53 -15.80 -19.22
C ASP A 127 11.74 -14.32 -18.89
N MET A 128 12.98 -13.94 -18.64
CA MET A 128 13.36 -12.58 -18.26
C MET A 128 14.25 -11.94 -19.32
N THR A 129 13.98 -10.66 -19.64
CA THR A 129 14.89 -9.86 -20.45
C THR A 129 16.17 -9.49 -19.66
N PRO A 130 17.28 -9.11 -20.34
CA PRO A 130 18.41 -8.53 -19.64
C PRO A 130 18.02 -7.29 -18.82
N PRO A 131 18.58 -7.09 -17.63
CA PRO A 131 18.25 -5.96 -16.78
C PRO A 131 18.65 -4.63 -17.40
N THR A 132 17.76 -3.64 -17.31
CA THR A 132 17.98 -2.27 -17.75
C THR A 132 18.14 -1.35 -16.55
N TYR A 133 19.22 -0.60 -16.48
CA TYR A 133 19.48 0.41 -15.45
C TYR A 133 18.93 1.76 -15.91
N ILE A 134 18.12 2.41 -15.07
CA ILE A 134 17.46 3.68 -15.37
C ILE A 134 17.64 4.65 -14.19
N GLU A 135 17.95 5.90 -14.52
CA GLU A 135 17.84 7.03 -13.58
C GLU A 135 16.82 8.01 -14.14
N ALA A 136 15.74 8.24 -13.41
CA ALA A 136 14.65 9.10 -13.86
C ALA A 136 13.90 9.73 -12.67
N THR A 137 13.05 10.71 -12.97
CA THR A 137 12.21 11.40 -11.99
C THR A 137 10.75 10.92 -12.14
N GLY A 138 10.12 10.65 -11.02
CA GLY A 138 8.71 10.24 -10.96
C GLY A 138 8.44 8.99 -11.80
N THR A 139 7.28 8.95 -12.42
CA THR A 139 6.82 7.81 -13.25
C THR A 139 7.68 7.50 -14.48
N ARG A 140 8.65 8.37 -14.82
CA ARG A 140 9.57 8.09 -15.93
C ARG A 140 10.46 6.87 -15.67
N VAL A 141 10.58 6.43 -14.43
CA VAL A 141 11.29 5.22 -14.03
C VAL A 141 10.51 3.96 -14.43
N LEU A 142 9.22 4.07 -14.72
CA LEU A 142 8.36 2.97 -15.15
C LEU A 142 8.42 2.76 -16.66
N PRO A 143 8.15 1.54 -17.14
CA PRO A 143 8.00 1.25 -18.57
C PRO A 143 6.97 2.15 -19.25
N LYS A 144 7.17 2.43 -20.54
CA LYS A 144 6.23 3.26 -21.31
C LYS A 144 4.86 2.58 -21.43
N ILE A 145 4.84 1.26 -21.61
CA ILE A 145 3.63 0.45 -21.74
C ILE A 145 2.75 0.63 -20.49
N THR A 146 3.32 0.47 -19.31
CA THR A 146 2.61 0.63 -18.04
C THR A 146 1.89 1.98 -17.94
N ARG A 147 2.54 3.06 -18.40
CA ARG A 147 1.96 4.40 -18.35
C ARG A 147 0.81 4.60 -19.33
N GLN A 148 0.82 3.87 -20.43
CA GLN A 148 -0.22 3.91 -21.46
C GLN A 148 -1.45 3.10 -21.03
N ASP A 149 -1.23 1.89 -20.51
CA ASP A 149 -2.28 1.01 -20.02
C ASP A 149 -3.01 1.60 -18.81
N ALA A 150 -2.28 2.23 -17.89
CA ALA A 150 -2.85 2.89 -16.72
C ALA A 150 -3.82 4.03 -17.05
N ALA A 151 -3.66 4.67 -18.21
CA ALA A 151 -4.56 5.74 -18.64
C ALA A 151 -5.91 5.21 -19.14
N GLU A 152 -5.93 3.99 -19.68
CA GLU A 152 -7.12 3.42 -20.34
C GLU A 152 -7.85 2.40 -19.46
N THR A 153 -7.10 1.53 -18.76
CA THR A 153 -7.67 0.34 -18.10
C THR A 153 -7.28 0.19 -16.62
N GLY A 154 -6.34 1.00 -16.15
CA GLY A 154 -5.69 0.80 -14.87
C GLY A 154 -4.56 -0.25 -14.92
N VAL A 155 -3.78 -0.33 -13.87
CA VAL A 155 -2.61 -1.20 -13.75
C VAL A 155 -2.67 -2.00 -12.46
N PHE A 156 -2.47 -3.31 -12.54
CA PHE A 156 -2.17 -4.12 -11.37
C PHE A 156 -0.73 -3.86 -10.93
N LEU A 157 -0.58 -3.48 -9.69
CA LEU A 157 0.70 -3.22 -9.07
C LEU A 157 0.88 -4.11 -7.85
N PHE A 158 1.82 -5.05 -7.92
CA PHE A 158 2.30 -5.78 -6.77
C PHE A 158 3.49 -5.05 -6.19
N LYS A 159 3.38 -4.57 -4.97
CA LYS A 159 4.45 -3.91 -4.26
C LYS A 159 4.94 -4.80 -3.12
N SER A 160 6.24 -5.05 -3.06
CA SER A 160 6.89 -5.72 -1.93
C SER A 160 8.04 -4.86 -1.43
N GLU A 161 8.22 -4.75 -0.13
CA GLU A 161 9.31 -3.98 0.47
C GLU A 161 10.32 -4.92 1.14
N LEU A 162 11.58 -4.75 0.82
CA LEU A 162 12.71 -5.44 1.44
C LEU A 162 13.48 -4.46 2.30
N THR A 163 13.55 -4.70 3.60
CA THR A 163 14.17 -3.78 4.54
C THR A 163 15.34 -4.44 5.26
N ALA A 164 16.45 -3.71 5.39
CA ALA A 164 17.58 -4.15 6.19
C ALA A 164 17.21 -4.13 7.68
N THR A 165 17.79 -5.05 8.46
CA THR A 165 17.51 -5.16 9.91
C THR A 165 17.83 -3.89 10.68
N ASP A 166 18.82 -3.10 10.18
CA ASP A 166 19.18 -1.79 10.72
C ASP A 166 18.30 -0.64 10.21
N ARG A 167 17.30 -0.93 9.35
CA ARG A 167 16.41 0.02 8.69
C ARG A 167 17.11 1.11 7.83
N GLU A 168 18.42 1.00 7.61
CA GLU A 168 19.17 1.96 6.77
C GLU A 168 18.97 1.76 5.26
N LEU A 169 18.38 0.65 4.85
CA LEU A 169 18.15 0.30 3.46
C LEU A 169 16.78 -0.33 3.29
N THR A 170 15.95 0.29 2.47
CA THR A 170 14.68 -0.27 1.97
C THR A 170 14.73 -0.33 0.45
N VAL A 171 14.32 -1.46 -0.11
CA VAL A 171 14.28 -1.69 -1.56
C VAL A 171 12.89 -2.18 -1.93
N PRO A 172 12.05 -1.32 -2.48
CA PRO A 172 10.77 -1.75 -3.03
C PRO A 172 10.96 -2.50 -4.35
N ILE A 173 10.24 -3.60 -4.48
CA ILE A 173 10.07 -4.39 -5.71
C ILE A 173 8.65 -4.19 -6.20
N TYR A 174 8.51 -3.83 -7.46
CA TYR A 174 7.23 -3.73 -8.13
C TYR A 174 7.15 -4.79 -9.23
N LEU A 175 6.07 -5.58 -9.25
CA LEU A 175 5.69 -6.40 -10.37
C LEU A 175 4.44 -5.79 -11.01
N ILE A 176 4.51 -5.57 -12.30
CA ILE A 176 3.48 -4.96 -13.11
C ILE A 176 3.18 -5.93 -14.25
N PRO A 177 2.23 -6.85 -14.05
CA PRO A 177 1.85 -7.78 -15.11
C PRO A 177 1.15 -7.06 -16.26
N GLU A 178 1.21 -7.62 -17.45
CA GLU A 178 0.39 -7.19 -18.56
C GLU A 178 -1.09 -7.40 -18.20
N TYR A 179 -1.90 -6.36 -18.36
CA TYR A 179 -3.23 -6.29 -17.79
C TYR A 179 -4.16 -7.41 -18.29
N SER A 180 -4.24 -7.61 -19.59
CA SER A 180 -5.14 -8.60 -20.21
C SER A 180 -4.76 -10.03 -19.83
N GLU A 181 -3.48 -10.37 -19.91
CA GLU A 181 -2.99 -11.71 -19.56
C GLU A 181 -3.17 -11.99 -18.05
N PHE A 182 -2.88 -11.00 -17.22
CA PHE A 182 -3.03 -11.18 -15.78
C PHE A 182 -4.49 -11.35 -15.37
N VAL A 183 -5.38 -10.67 -16.07
CA VAL A 183 -6.80 -10.80 -15.80
C VAL A 183 -7.34 -12.15 -16.24
N ASP A 184 -6.91 -12.66 -17.39
CA ASP A 184 -7.27 -14.02 -17.83
C ASP A 184 -6.87 -15.06 -16.77
N LEU A 185 -5.74 -14.85 -16.09
CA LEU A 185 -5.33 -15.66 -14.93
C LEU A 185 -6.23 -15.46 -13.70
N LEU A 186 -6.82 -14.27 -13.53
CA LEU A 186 -7.75 -13.94 -12.45
C LEU A 186 -9.21 -14.31 -12.79
N GLU A 187 -9.56 -14.57 -14.04
CA GLU A 187 -10.92 -14.92 -14.42
C GLU A 187 -11.34 -16.24 -13.76
N ALA A 188 -12.26 -16.09 -12.85
CA ALA A 188 -12.82 -17.21 -12.11
C ALA A 188 -13.90 -17.89 -12.94
N ARG A 189 -13.72 -19.15 -13.21
CA ARG A 189 -14.84 -20.02 -13.58
C ARG A 189 -15.74 -20.19 -12.35
N SER A 190 -16.83 -19.43 -12.28
CA SER A 190 -17.89 -19.54 -11.27
C SER A 190 -17.53 -19.26 -9.80
N ASP A 191 -16.80 -18.18 -9.51
CA ASP A 191 -16.63 -17.75 -8.13
C ASP A 191 -17.67 -16.67 -7.75
N TRP A 192 -18.49 -16.96 -6.74
CA TRP A 192 -19.52 -16.04 -6.25
C TRP A 192 -18.90 -14.77 -5.63
N LEU A 193 -17.70 -14.86 -5.05
CA LEU A 193 -16.98 -13.73 -4.47
C LEU A 193 -16.03 -13.11 -5.50
N SER A 194 -16.58 -12.35 -6.43
CA SER A 194 -15.82 -11.65 -7.47
C SER A 194 -16.35 -10.25 -7.70
N VAL A 195 -15.47 -9.33 -8.13
CA VAL A 195 -15.77 -7.91 -8.35
C VAL A 195 -15.30 -7.48 -9.75
N PRO A 196 -16.06 -6.63 -10.47
CA PRO A 196 -15.58 -6.04 -11.71
C PRO A 196 -14.39 -5.12 -11.48
N ALA A 197 -13.33 -5.25 -12.28
CA ALA A 197 -12.10 -4.45 -12.14
C ALA A 197 -12.37 -2.94 -12.23
N GLU A 198 -13.23 -2.52 -13.15
CA GLU A 198 -13.64 -1.12 -13.31
C GLU A 198 -14.30 -0.53 -12.05
N LYS A 199 -14.96 -1.35 -11.24
CA LYS A 199 -15.58 -0.90 -9.99
C LYS A 199 -14.56 -0.73 -8.87
N LEU A 200 -13.48 -1.52 -8.87
CA LEU A 200 -12.35 -1.30 -7.96
C LEU A 200 -11.67 0.04 -8.26
N LEU A 201 -11.48 0.40 -9.53
CA LEU A 201 -10.91 1.70 -9.92
C LEU A 201 -11.81 2.87 -9.51
N VAL A 202 -13.13 2.75 -9.67
CA VAL A 202 -14.07 3.77 -9.19
C VAL A 202 -13.96 3.94 -7.68
N PHE A 203 -13.77 2.84 -6.95
CA PHE A 203 -13.66 2.86 -5.51
C PHE A 203 -12.32 3.43 -5.03
N ASP A 204 -11.22 3.15 -5.73
CA ASP A 204 -9.90 3.75 -5.48
C ASP A 204 -9.95 5.27 -5.67
N GLY A 205 -10.49 5.76 -6.78
CA GLY A 205 -10.67 7.18 -7.02
C GLY A 205 -11.59 7.88 -6.00
N PHE A 206 -12.50 7.13 -5.39
CA PHE A 206 -13.31 7.63 -4.29
C PHE A 206 -12.49 7.74 -2.98
N ALA A 207 -11.63 6.75 -2.70
CA ALA A 207 -10.74 6.79 -1.53
C ALA A 207 -9.88 8.05 -1.53
N ALA A 208 -9.28 8.42 -2.66
CA ALA A 208 -8.49 9.64 -2.82
C ALA A 208 -9.30 10.90 -2.48
N ARG A 209 -10.53 11.04 -3.01
CA ARG A 209 -11.39 12.21 -2.70
C ARG A 209 -11.80 12.29 -1.24
N SER A 210 -11.99 11.14 -0.59
CA SER A 210 -12.32 11.09 0.84
C SER A 210 -11.13 11.48 1.71
N ALA A 211 -9.92 11.07 1.33
CA ALA A 211 -8.68 11.48 1.97
C ALA A 211 -8.45 12.99 1.88
N GLU A 212 -8.64 13.60 0.71
CA GLU A 212 -8.58 15.05 0.55
C GLU A 212 -9.61 15.80 1.41
N ARG A 213 -10.80 15.23 1.58
CA ARG A 213 -11.82 15.81 2.47
C ARG A 213 -11.37 15.74 3.92
N ALA A 214 -10.86 14.58 4.37
CA ALA A 214 -10.32 14.40 5.71
C ALA A 214 -9.16 15.37 5.98
N SER A 215 -8.24 15.51 5.03
CA SER A 215 -7.12 16.47 5.09
C SER A 215 -7.64 17.90 5.32
N ARG A 216 -8.62 18.36 4.55
CA ARG A 216 -9.21 19.69 4.73
C ARG A 216 -9.89 19.86 6.10
N GLN A 217 -10.56 18.82 6.62
CA GLN A 217 -11.18 18.86 7.95
C GLN A 217 -10.13 19.00 9.04
N ILE A 218 -9.02 18.22 8.96
CA ILE A 218 -7.89 18.34 9.87
C ILE A 218 -7.34 19.78 9.84
N ALA A 219 -7.07 20.32 8.65
CA ALA A 219 -6.55 21.69 8.51
C ALA A 219 -7.48 22.75 9.13
N GLN A 220 -8.79 22.60 8.96
CA GLN A 220 -9.78 23.54 9.53
C GLN A 220 -9.82 23.49 11.07
N LEU A 221 -9.63 22.31 11.67
CA LEU A 221 -9.72 22.14 13.11
C LEU A 221 -8.42 22.51 13.83
N THR A 222 -7.28 22.18 13.22
CA THR A 222 -5.95 22.35 13.83
C THR A 222 -5.28 23.66 13.42
N GLY A 223 -5.67 24.24 12.29
CA GLY A 223 -4.95 25.36 11.68
C GLY A 223 -3.60 24.99 11.06
N LEU A 224 -3.24 23.69 11.05
CA LEU A 224 -1.99 23.21 10.47
C LEU A 224 -2.16 22.99 8.95
N ALA A 225 -1.10 23.21 8.18
CA ALA A 225 -1.08 22.83 6.77
C ALA A 225 -1.15 21.29 6.65
N THR A 226 -1.93 20.79 5.72
CA THR A 226 -2.11 19.35 5.52
C THR A 226 -1.96 18.99 4.05
N ASP A 227 -1.36 17.83 3.80
CA ASP A 227 -1.24 17.23 2.47
C ASP A 227 -1.53 15.73 2.52
N VAL A 228 -2.16 15.19 1.47
CA VAL A 228 -2.39 13.75 1.34
C VAL A 228 -1.23 13.14 0.58
N SER A 229 -0.36 12.42 1.29
CA SER A 229 0.81 11.80 0.67
C SER A 229 0.53 10.44 0.05
N VAL A 230 -0.42 9.70 0.60
CA VAL A 230 -0.85 8.38 0.09
C VAL A 230 -2.35 8.22 0.32
N SER A 231 -3.07 7.73 -0.68
CA SER A 231 -4.44 7.21 -0.52
C SER A 231 -4.71 6.19 -1.61
N GLN A 232 -4.80 4.91 -1.24
CA GLN A 232 -4.91 3.80 -2.18
C GLN A 232 -5.80 2.69 -1.65
N LEU A 233 -6.58 2.09 -2.56
CA LEU A 233 -7.22 0.81 -2.31
C LEU A 233 -6.20 -0.32 -2.52
N ARG A 234 -5.96 -1.10 -1.48
CA ARG A 234 -5.05 -2.25 -1.50
C ARG A 234 -5.77 -3.52 -1.11
N PHE A 235 -5.27 -4.64 -1.62
CA PHE A 235 -5.63 -5.96 -1.15
C PHE A 235 -4.40 -6.61 -0.53
N THR A 236 -4.43 -6.87 0.76
CA THR A 236 -3.27 -7.35 1.51
C THR A 236 -3.67 -8.17 2.74
N SER A 237 -2.69 -8.84 3.37
CA SER A 237 -2.94 -9.56 4.62
C SER A 237 -2.89 -8.62 5.83
N PHE A 238 -3.63 -8.96 6.89
CA PHE A 238 -3.54 -8.23 8.15
C PHE A 238 -2.12 -8.25 8.76
N SER A 239 -1.37 -9.33 8.52
CA SER A 239 0.04 -9.39 8.94
C SER A 239 0.90 -8.36 8.22
N ASN A 240 0.63 -8.07 6.93
CA ASN A 240 1.32 -7.03 6.19
C ASN A 240 0.92 -5.64 6.68
N ILE A 241 -0.37 -5.40 6.94
CA ILE A 241 -0.82 -4.12 7.54
C ILE A 241 -0.09 -3.89 8.88
N ALA A 242 -0.06 -4.91 9.75
CA ALA A 242 0.62 -4.83 11.03
C ALA A 242 2.13 -4.56 10.89
N ALA A 243 2.80 -5.21 9.93
CA ALA A 243 4.21 -4.97 9.65
C ALA A 243 4.48 -3.56 9.11
N HIS A 244 3.59 -3.05 8.24
CA HIS A 244 3.69 -1.70 7.68
C HIS A 244 3.51 -0.61 8.74
N VAL A 245 2.55 -0.77 9.66
CA VAL A 245 2.34 0.17 10.77
C VAL A 245 3.52 0.10 11.75
N GLY A 246 4.05 -1.09 12.01
CA GLY A 246 5.23 -1.30 12.84
C GLY A 246 4.96 -1.34 14.34
N ASP A 247 6.05 -1.32 15.11
CA ASP A 247 6.04 -1.44 16.60
C ASP A 247 6.09 -0.09 17.33
N ASP A 248 6.10 1.03 16.58
CA ASP A 248 6.07 2.35 17.19
C ASP A 248 4.77 2.56 17.99
N GLY A 249 4.81 3.40 19.01
CA GLY A 249 3.66 3.75 19.85
C GLY A 249 2.70 4.67 19.11
N TYR A 250 1.41 4.34 19.20
CA TYR A 250 0.33 5.13 18.62
C TYR A 250 -0.80 5.39 19.63
N VAL A 251 -1.41 6.55 19.47
CA VAL A 251 -2.76 6.83 19.94
C VAL A 251 -3.69 6.54 18.78
N SER A 252 -4.72 5.75 18.96
CA SER A 252 -5.65 5.40 17.87
C SER A 252 -7.11 5.62 18.26
N THR A 253 -7.92 6.02 17.29
CA THR A 253 -9.37 6.00 17.40
C THR A 253 -9.92 4.92 16.50
N ILE A 254 -10.69 3.98 17.05
CA ILE A 254 -11.23 2.82 16.37
C ILE A 254 -12.75 2.95 16.37
N PHE A 255 -13.34 2.85 15.18
CA PHE A 255 -14.78 2.90 14.97
C PHE A 255 -15.23 1.60 14.31
N GLU A 256 -16.28 0.99 14.82
CA GLU A 256 -16.97 -0.09 14.12
C GLU A 256 -17.99 0.51 13.16
N LEU A 257 -17.96 0.05 11.92
CA LEU A 257 -18.86 0.47 10.85
C LEU A 257 -20.01 -0.52 10.76
N ASN A 258 -21.24 0.01 10.78
CA ASN A 258 -22.46 -0.74 10.67
C ASN A 258 -23.18 -0.33 9.38
N GLY A 259 -23.59 -1.30 8.58
CA GLY A 259 -24.26 -1.06 7.30
C GLY A 259 -23.72 -1.96 6.21
N ALA A 260 -23.75 -1.49 4.96
CA ALA A 260 -23.26 -2.26 3.82
C ALA A 260 -22.25 -1.41 3.00
N PRO A 261 -20.94 -1.67 3.12
CA PRO A 261 -20.30 -2.72 3.92
C PRO A 261 -20.08 -2.34 5.40
N SER A 262 -20.14 -3.33 6.29
CA SER A 262 -19.66 -3.18 7.66
C SER A 262 -18.14 -3.40 7.76
N GLY A 263 -17.52 -3.04 8.88
CA GLY A 263 -16.09 -3.17 9.08
C GLY A 263 -15.53 -2.25 10.16
N PHE A 264 -14.33 -1.74 9.96
CA PHE A 264 -13.68 -0.82 10.89
C PHE A 264 -13.06 0.38 10.18
N PHE A 265 -13.08 1.52 10.86
CA PHE A 265 -12.27 2.68 10.54
C PHE A 265 -11.29 2.90 11.69
N VAL A 266 -10.02 3.07 11.37
CA VAL A 266 -8.94 3.24 12.33
C VAL A 266 -8.12 4.47 11.95
N ALA A 267 -8.04 5.45 12.83
CA ALA A 267 -7.09 6.53 12.69
C ALA A 267 -5.94 6.32 13.68
N LEU A 268 -4.72 6.35 13.16
CA LEU A 268 -3.48 6.17 13.92
C LEU A 268 -2.71 7.48 13.97
N PHE A 269 -2.42 7.93 15.16
CA PHE A 269 -1.62 9.11 15.43
C PHE A 269 -0.35 8.66 16.16
N GLY A 270 0.84 8.81 15.57
CA GLY A 270 2.08 8.61 16.32
C GLY A 270 2.07 9.49 17.56
N GLU A 271 2.62 9.05 18.69
CA GLU A 271 2.52 9.78 19.98
C GLU A 271 2.86 11.28 19.85
N ARG A 272 3.96 11.62 19.18
CA ARG A 272 4.35 13.02 18.93
C ARG A 272 3.36 13.78 18.04
N SER A 273 2.79 13.09 17.06
CA SER A 273 1.77 13.67 16.17
C SER A 273 0.47 13.94 16.94
N ALA A 274 0.08 13.02 17.84
CA ALA A 274 -1.08 13.19 18.70
C ALA A 274 -0.95 14.42 19.60
N ASP A 275 0.20 14.58 20.27
CA ASP A 275 0.47 15.73 21.14
C ASP A 275 0.43 17.06 20.36
N ARG A 276 1.05 17.10 19.18
CA ARG A 276 1.07 18.29 18.33
C ARG A 276 -0.33 18.67 17.86
N ILE A 277 -1.09 17.69 17.38
CA ILE A 277 -2.46 17.88 16.90
C ILE A 277 -3.38 18.34 18.05
N ALA A 278 -3.33 17.66 19.19
CA ALA A 278 -4.11 18.03 20.35
C ALA A 278 -3.80 19.45 20.84
N SER A 279 -2.51 19.82 20.86
CA SER A 279 -2.08 21.18 21.20
C SER A 279 -2.61 22.23 20.23
N ALA A 280 -2.71 21.92 18.96
CA ALA A 280 -3.24 22.83 17.94
C ALA A 280 -4.77 22.99 18.03
N MET A 281 -5.48 21.99 18.53
CA MET A 281 -6.93 22.04 18.73
C MET A 281 -7.37 22.77 20.01
N LEU A 282 -6.50 22.93 20.96
CA LEU A 282 -6.79 23.52 22.27
C LEU A 282 -6.44 25.02 22.30
N PRO A 283 -7.09 25.82 23.15
CA PRO A 283 -6.74 27.23 23.32
C PRO A 283 -5.29 27.42 23.76
N ALA A 284 -4.62 28.45 23.22
CA ALA A 284 -3.24 28.74 23.55
C ALA A 284 -3.04 28.93 25.07
N GLY A 285 -2.01 28.23 25.62
CA GLY A 285 -1.68 28.25 27.04
C GLY A 285 -2.46 27.25 27.89
N THR A 286 -3.24 26.37 27.29
CA THR A 286 -3.86 25.24 27.98
C THR A 286 -2.79 24.21 28.33
N ASP A 287 -2.76 23.77 29.61
CA ASP A 287 -1.89 22.68 30.03
C ASP A 287 -2.43 21.37 29.45
N LEU A 288 -1.61 20.73 28.61
CA LEU A 288 -2.00 19.51 27.90
C LEU A 288 -1.93 18.31 28.87
N GLY A 289 -2.99 18.08 29.62
CA GLY A 289 -3.14 16.82 30.36
C GLY A 289 -3.58 15.69 29.45
N ASP A 290 -3.23 14.44 29.81
CA ASP A 290 -3.53 13.24 28.99
C ASP A 290 -5.03 13.14 28.62
N GLU A 291 -5.92 13.42 29.54
CA GLU A 291 -7.38 13.36 29.34
C GLU A 291 -7.88 14.39 28.30
N MET A 292 -7.28 15.59 28.30
CA MET A 292 -7.63 16.64 27.32
C MET A 292 -7.07 16.31 25.94
N ALA A 293 -5.86 15.78 25.87
CA ALA A 293 -5.26 15.32 24.63
C ALA A 293 -6.08 14.18 24.03
N ASP A 294 -6.48 13.20 24.84
CA ASP A 294 -7.33 12.09 24.43
C ASP A 294 -8.68 12.56 23.92
N GLY A 295 -9.28 13.54 24.60
CA GLY A 295 -10.54 14.16 24.16
C GLY A 295 -10.42 14.83 22.80
N ALA A 296 -9.35 15.61 22.56
CA ALA A 296 -9.10 16.27 21.29
C ALA A 296 -8.88 15.28 20.15
N ILE A 297 -8.07 14.24 20.36
CA ILE A 297 -7.83 13.18 19.37
C ILE A 297 -9.10 12.38 19.07
N THR A 298 -9.90 12.09 20.11
CA THR A 298 -11.19 11.41 19.97
C THR A 298 -12.16 12.20 19.08
N GLU A 299 -12.29 13.52 19.34
CA GLU A 299 -13.13 14.41 18.56
C GLU A 299 -12.66 14.54 17.11
N LEU A 300 -11.34 14.69 16.91
CA LEU A 300 -10.79 14.72 15.55
C LEU A 300 -11.05 13.42 14.80
N GLY A 301 -10.82 12.28 15.45
CA GLY A 301 -11.11 10.97 14.87
C GLY A 301 -12.58 10.83 14.47
N ASN A 302 -13.50 11.29 15.29
CA ASN A 302 -14.94 11.27 15.02
C ASN A 302 -15.31 12.11 13.78
N ILE A 303 -14.76 13.31 13.66
CA ILE A 303 -15.01 14.22 12.53
C ILE A 303 -14.46 13.65 11.23
N ILE A 304 -13.22 13.16 11.24
CA ILE A 304 -12.59 12.53 10.06
C ILE A 304 -13.40 11.31 9.60
N THR A 305 -13.74 10.43 10.55
CA THR A 305 -14.49 9.19 10.25
C THR A 305 -15.85 9.51 9.65
N SER A 306 -16.61 10.43 10.26
CA SER A 306 -17.93 10.83 9.76
C SER A 306 -17.84 11.37 8.32
N GLY A 307 -16.89 12.28 8.05
CA GLY A 307 -16.71 12.84 6.70
C GLY A 307 -16.27 11.79 5.67
N PHE A 308 -15.49 10.80 6.08
CA PHE A 308 -15.05 9.71 5.21
C PHE A 308 -16.21 8.75 4.90
N ILE A 309 -16.96 8.35 5.93
CA ILE A 309 -18.08 7.40 5.80
C ILE A 309 -19.25 7.99 5.01
N ASP A 310 -19.58 9.27 5.20
CA ASP A 310 -20.62 9.95 4.41
C ASP A 310 -20.31 9.89 2.91
N GLY A 311 -19.06 10.05 2.54
CA GLY A 311 -18.62 9.91 1.17
C GLY A 311 -18.80 8.48 0.65
N TRP A 312 -18.50 7.47 1.46
CA TRP A 312 -18.70 6.05 1.13
C TRP A 312 -20.17 5.71 0.92
N ALA A 313 -21.00 6.05 1.89
CA ALA A 313 -22.42 5.83 1.85
C ALA A 313 -23.04 6.42 0.57
N ASN A 314 -22.68 7.65 0.24
CA ASN A 314 -23.14 8.31 -0.98
C ASN A 314 -22.67 7.60 -2.27
N THR A 315 -21.42 7.12 -2.31
CA THR A 315 -20.87 6.46 -3.50
C THR A 315 -21.47 5.07 -3.68
N LEU A 316 -21.63 4.32 -2.60
CA LEU A 316 -22.18 2.97 -2.62
C LEU A 316 -23.72 2.97 -2.67
N GLY A 317 -24.36 4.13 -2.53
CA GLY A 317 -25.83 4.21 -2.44
C GLY A 317 -26.41 3.45 -1.24
N SER A 318 -25.64 3.39 -0.14
CA SER A 318 -25.94 2.64 1.07
C SER A 318 -26.01 3.55 2.29
N SER A 319 -26.50 3.04 3.42
CA SER A 319 -26.40 3.68 4.73
C SER A 319 -25.31 3.00 5.53
N ILE A 320 -24.32 3.77 5.96
CA ILE A 320 -23.23 3.31 6.82
C ILE A 320 -23.19 4.24 8.03
N GLU A 321 -23.29 3.65 9.21
CA GLU A 321 -23.19 4.33 10.49
C GLU A 321 -21.93 3.84 11.21
N HIS A 322 -21.44 4.60 12.17
CA HIS A 322 -20.32 4.18 13.01
C HIS A 322 -20.65 4.27 14.50
N THR A 323 -20.01 3.41 15.28
CA THR A 323 -20.09 3.46 16.74
C THR A 323 -19.39 4.71 17.29
N PRO A 324 -19.59 5.08 18.56
CA PRO A 324 -18.68 5.97 19.24
C PRO A 324 -17.23 5.46 19.18
N PRO A 325 -16.23 6.35 19.14
CA PRO A 325 -14.83 5.96 19.07
C PRO A 325 -14.36 5.22 20.32
N GLU A 326 -13.56 4.18 20.08
CA GLU A 326 -12.74 3.55 21.11
C GLU A 326 -11.32 4.10 21.00
N LEU A 327 -10.82 4.71 22.06
CA LEU A 327 -9.44 5.16 22.12
C LEU A 327 -8.55 4.01 22.59
N MET A 328 -7.45 3.76 21.86
CA MET A 328 -6.48 2.74 22.21
C MET A 328 -5.06 3.30 22.08
N ARG A 329 -4.23 3.10 23.12
CA ARG A 329 -2.80 3.42 23.12
C ARG A 329 -2.01 2.12 23.18
N ASP A 330 -1.32 1.79 22.09
CA ASP A 330 -0.50 0.58 21.98
C ASP A 330 0.49 0.71 20.80
N SER A 331 1.31 -0.29 20.59
CA SER A 331 2.07 -0.39 19.35
C SER A 331 1.15 -0.58 18.14
N GLY A 332 1.55 -0.05 16.99
CA GLY A 332 0.75 -0.14 15.77
C GLY A 332 0.37 -1.58 15.42
N GLN A 333 1.30 -2.53 15.56
CA GLN A 333 1.02 -3.96 15.33
C GLN A 333 -0.08 -4.49 16.26
N ASN A 334 -0.08 -4.11 17.53
CA ASN A 334 -1.08 -4.59 18.48
C ASN A 334 -2.46 -4.00 18.18
N ILE A 335 -2.52 -2.73 17.77
CA ILE A 335 -3.78 -2.09 17.33
C ILE A 335 -4.38 -2.84 16.13
N VAL A 336 -3.57 -3.09 15.09
CA VAL A 336 -4.02 -3.82 13.89
C VAL A 336 -4.49 -5.24 14.25
N ARG A 337 -3.76 -5.96 15.10
CA ARG A 337 -4.17 -7.29 15.57
C ARG A 337 -5.46 -7.27 16.40
N ALA A 338 -5.68 -6.21 17.19
CA ALA A 338 -6.92 -6.06 17.93
C ALA A 338 -8.12 -5.90 17.00
N VAL A 339 -7.99 -5.08 15.95
CA VAL A 339 -9.01 -4.89 14.91
C VAL A 339 -9.24 -6.18 14.12
N GLN A 340 -8.18 -6.87 13.70
CA GLN A 340 -8.28 -8.15 12.99
C GLN A 340 -9.15 -9.17 13.75
N ARG A 341 -8.91 -9.32 15.06
CA ARG A 341 -9.70 -10.26 15.90
C ARG A 341 -11.19 -9.92 15.95
N ARG A 342 -11.57 -8.66 15.71
CA ARG A 342 -12.97 -8.20 15.72
C ARG A 342 -13.64 -8.33 14.36
N ILE A 343 -12.92 -8.21 13.26
CA ILE A 343 -13.48 -8.28 11.89
C ILE A 343 -14.05 -9.66 11.60
N SER A 344 -13.36 -10.73 11.93
CA SER A 344 -13.84 -12.12 12.02
C SER A 344 -12.63 -13.07 12.12
N GLY A 345 -12.74 -14.12 12.90
CA GLY A 345 -11.61 -14.98 13.28
C GLY A 345 -10.89 -15.76 12.18
N GLU A 346 -11.27 -15.65 10.90
CA GLU A 346 -10.72 -16.44 9.80
C GLU A 346 -10.25 -15.62 8.58
N GLN A 347 -10.54 -14.32 8.53
CA GLN A 347 -10.16 -13.50 7.38
C GLN A 347 -8.67 -13.12 7.48
N GLU A 348 -7.82 -13.74 6.66
CA GLU A 348 -6.38 -13.46 6.60
C GLU A 348 -6.08 -12.21 5.74
N TYR A 349 -6.87 -11.98 4.68
CA TYR A 349 -6.71 -10.89 3.72
C TYR A 349 -7.90 -9.95 3.73
N ALA A 350 -7.63 -8.67 3.45
CA ALA A 350 -8.67 -7.66 3.37
C ALA A 350 -8.41 -6.66 2.24
N PHE A 351 -9.47 -6.09 1.71
CA PHE A 351 -9.37 -4.78 1.09
C PHE A 351 -9.18 -3.73 2.19
N THR A 352 -8.26 -2.84 1.98
CA THR A 352 -8.04 -1.70 2.86
C THR A 352 -7.85 -0.44 2.04
N ILE A 353 -8.41 0.67 2.51
CA ILE A 353 -7.97 1.98 2.09
C ILE A 353 -6.92 2.41 3.11
N ASP A 354 -5.72 2.64 2.62
CA ASP A 354 -4.59 3.12 3.38
C ASP A 354 -4.33 4.57 2.96
N THR A 355 -4.47 5.48 3.90
CA THR A 355 -4.31 6.91 3.66
C THR A 355 -3.34 7.48 4.67
N THR A 356 -2.35 8.24 4.19
CA THR A 356 -1.44 9.02 5.03
C THR A 356 -1.66 10.49 4.75
N ILE A 357 -1.94 11.26 5.80
CA ILE A 357 -2.07 12.71 5.77
C ILE A 357 -0.88 13.28 6.55
N GLU A 358 -0.05 14.04 5.86
CA GLU A 358 1.08 14.76 6.43
C GLU A 358 0.62 16.15 6.90
N LEU A 359 1.14 16.60 8.04
CA LEU A 359 0.84 17.89 8.62
C LEU A 359 2.13 18.70 8.82
N ASP A 360 2.04 19.99 8.53
CA ASP A 360 3.07 20.98 8.83
C ASP A 360 4.46 20.58 8.36
N ASP A 361 4.60 20.39 7.04
CA ASP A 361 5.82 19.97 6.34
C ASP A 361 6.42 18.65 6.86
N ARG A 362 5.57 17.67 7.17
CA ARG A 362 5.92 16.32 7.68
C ARG A 362 6.37 16.27 9.14
N GLU A 363 6.11 17.29 9.92
CA GLU A 363 6.39 17.24 11.36
C GLU A 363 5.39 16.37 12.14
N ALA A 364 4.21 16.12 11.58
CA ALA A 364 3.23 15.17 12.09
C ALA A 364 2.55 14.41 10.95
N GLU A 365 2.01 13.24 11.26
CA GLU A 365 1.25 12.43 10.30
C GLU A 365 0.05 11.77 10.98
N VAL A 366 -1.00 11.56 10.19
CA VAL A 366 -2.16 10.74 10.54
C VAL A 366 -2.30 9.65 9.50
N ARG A 367 -2.37 8.39 9.95
CA ARG A 367 -2.65 7.24 9.08
C ARG A 367 -4.08 6.77 9.30
N LEU A 368 -4.81 6.64 8.20
CA LEU A 368 -6.20 6.21 8.21
C LEU A 368 -6.30 4.85 7.52
N TYR A 369 -6.91 3.89 8.21
CA TYR A 369 -7.18 2.58 7.64
C TYR A 369 -8.69 2.32 7.65
N VAL A 370 -9.23 2.01 6.49
CA VAL A 370 -10.61 1.56 6.39
C VAL A 370 -10.60 0.09 5.99
N LEU A 371 -11.19 -0.74 6.82
CA LEU A 371 -11.13 -2.19 6.78
C LEU A 371 -12.54 -2.77 6.68
N PRO A 372 -13.17 -2.73 5.48
CA PRO A 372 -14.48 -3.32 5.29
C PRO A 372 -14.40 -4.85 5.30
N LYS A 373 -15.49 -5.50 5.67
CA LYS A 373 -15.63 -6.94 5.43
C LYS A 373 -15.65 -7.20 3.93
N THR A 374 -14.71 -8.03 3.47
CA THR A 374 -14.45 -8.25 2.04
C THR A 374 -15.68 -8.71 1.26
N ALA A 375 -16.47 -9.63 1.83
CA ALA A 375 -17.70 -10.13 1.20
C ALA A 375 -18.73 -9.01 1.00
N GLU A 376 -18.99 -8.23 2.04
CA GLU A 376 -19.97 -7.14 2.01
C GLU A 376 -19.53 -6.00 1.08
N LEU A 377 -18.24 -5.65 1.08
CA LEU A 377 -17.70 -4.71 0.11
C LEU A 377 -17.87 -5.21 -1.32
N THR A 378 -17.58 -6.49 -1.57
CA THR A 378 -17.74 -7.10 -2.89
C THR A 378 -19.20 -7.03 -3.37
N GLU A 379 -20.15 -7.30 -2.49
CA GLU A 379 -21.59 -7.17 -2.78
C GLU A 379 -21.98 -5.73 -3.08
N ALA A 380 -21.54 -4.78 -2.25
CA ALA A 380 -21.82 -3.36 -2.45
C ALA A 380 -21.23 -2.84 -3.77
N LEU A 381 -20.00 -3.22 -4.11
CA LEU A 381 -19.37 -2.87 -5.39
C LEU A 381 -20.13 -3.49 -6.57
N ASN A 382 -20.61 -4.73 -6.44
CA ASN A 382 -21.40 -5.38 -7.47
C ASN A 382 -22.74 -4.67 -7.71
N ALA A 383 -23.33 -4.08 -6.69
CA ALA A 383 -24.58 -3.32 -6.78
C ALA A 383 -24.42 -1.95 -7.45
N LEU A 384 -23.21 -1.40 -7.53
CA LEU A 384 -22.97 -0.13 -8.22
C LEU A 384 -23.40 -0.21 -9.70
N PRO A 385 -23.99 0.86 -10.26
CA PRO A 385 -24.23 0.93 -11.70
C PRO A 385 -22.89 0.85 -12.46
N ALA A 386 -22.92 0.33 -13.68
CA ALA A 386 -21.75 0.37 -14.55
C ALA A 386 -21.29 1.82 -14.75
N PRO A 387 -19.98 2.11 -14.76
CA PRO A 387 -19.48 3.43 -15.11
C PRO A 387 -20.08 3.86 -16.46
N ARG A 388 -20.55 5.10 -16.55
CA ARG A 388 -21.02 5.65 -17.81
C ARG A 388 -19.81 5.83 -18.73
N PRO A 389 -19.90 5.40 -20.01
CA PRO A 389 -18.80 5.53 -20.94
C PRO A 389 -18.40 6.99 -21.20
#